data_be39969af146431258f78b5181903e22
#
_entry.id   be39969af146431258f78b5181903e22
#
_cell.length_a   1.000
_cell.length_b   1.000
_cell.length_c   1.000
_cell.angle_alpha   90.00
_cell.angle_beta   90.00
_cell.angle_gamma   90.00
#
_symmetry.space_group_name_H-M   'P 1'
#
loop_
_entity.id
_entity.type
_entity.pdbx_description
1 polymer ?
#
loop_
_entity_poly.entity_id
_entity_poly.type
_entity_poly.pdbx_seq_one_letter_code
_entity_poly.pdbx_strand_id
1 'polypeptide(L)'
;MKKILTGVIGVLLLLGAGTLYVVQARGGGPAVNARPVVSGQVAVAPGNLYFRNLASGPDEGKLAVVPVGDSAGPRQVGELHCDRFATARSTSICLRLKPGSLPPLTEMLALGPDLKVKHQETLPGTPSRARVSPDGNIVNWTVFVTGDSYSATGFSTRTGLYDLRTRTLLKSIEELPVFVDGKRYFASDINYWGITFTADSKYFYVTMGSKGKTHLIKADYQGYRGDAVASNVECPSLSPDGRRIAYKQKTPDGTWRLAVLDLTTHQITHPAETRPIDDQPLWQNNTTILYALHHDTTSDIWSVPANPTGSPTLLVPDASSPAVR
;
A
#
# COMPACT_ATOMS: atom_id res chain seq x y z
N MET A 1 -18.56 60.07 19.26
CA MET A 1 -17.35 59.42 19.77
C MET A 1 -17.62 58.07 20.46
N LYS A 2 -18.62 57.91 21.38
CA LYS A 2 -18.90 56.61 22.07
C LYS A 2 -19.22 55.46 21.11
N LYS A 3 -19.98 55.63 20.03
CA LYS A 3 -20.33 54.58 19.06
C LYS A 3 -19.15 54.03 18.24
N ILE A 4 -18.16 54.91 17.93
CA ILE A 4 -16.93 54.50 17.22
C ILE A 4 -16.02 53.69 18.12
N LEU A 5 -15.90 54.06 19.39
CA LEU A 5 -15.09 53.35 20.37
C LEU A 5 -15.61 51.92 20.61
N THR A 6 -16.92 51.75 20.69
CA THR A 6 -17.56 50.41 20.85
C THR A 6 -17.32 49.49 19.64
N GLY A 7 -17.34 50.06 18.41
CA GLY A 7 -17.05 49.31 17.20
C GLY A 7 -15.60 48.83 17.12
N VAL A 8 -14.64 49.69 17.48
CA VAL A 8 -13.21 49.33 17.50
C VAL A 8 -12.88 48.25 18.53
N ILE A 9 -13.47 48.33 19.72
CA ILE A 9 -13.27 47.32 20.76
C ILE A 9 -13.86 45.96 20.29
N GLY A 10 -15.04 45.94 19.64
CA GLY A 10 -15.63 44.71 19.08
C GLY A 10 -14.78 44.02 18.03
N VAL A 11 -14.17 44.83 17.11
CA VAL A 11 -13.28 44.29 16.07
C VAL A 11 -11.98 43.71 16.66
N LEU A 12 -11.40 44.41 17.66
CA LEU A 12 -10.20 43.92 18.34
C LEU A 12 -10.44 42.62 19.13
N LEU A 13 -11.63 42.47 19.76
CA LEU A 13 -12.02 41.25 20.44
C LEU A 13 -12.24 40.09 19.46
N LEU A 14 -12.85 40.32 18.29
CA LEU A 14 -13.03 39.31 17.26
C LEU A 14 -11.70 38.92 16.62
N LEU A 15 -10.79 39.84 16.38
CA LEU A 15 -9.44 39.53 15.88
C LEU A 15 -8.62 38.79 16.93
N GLY A 16 -8.72 39.13 18.20
CA GLY A 16 -8.07 38.43 19.30
C GLY A 16 -8.61 37.00 19.50
N ALA A 17 -9.91 36.82 19.47
CA ALA A 17 -10.55 35.48 19.56
C ALA A 17 -10.24 34.64 18.32
N GLY A 18 -10.23 35.23 17.12
CA GLY A 18 -9.87 34.56 15.87
C GLY A 18 -8.41 34.08 15.85
N THR A 19 -7.47 34.94 16.34
CA THR A 19 -6.06 34.56 16.44
C THR A 19 -5.82 33.49 17.50
N LEU A 20 -6.47 33.56 18.66
CA LEU A 20 -6.42 32.50 19.70
C LEU A 20 -6.99 31.18 19.18
N TYR A 21 -8.10 31.22 18.47
CA TYR A 21 -8.71 30.02 17.87
C TYR A 21 -7.79 29.40 16.81
N VAL A 22 -7.18 30.18 15.92
CA VAL A 22 -6.22 29.71 14.91
C VAL A 22 -4.95 29.17 15.54
N VAL A 23 -4.44 29.78 16.62
CA VAL A 23 -3.27 29.28 17.35
C VAL A 23 -3.62 27.97 18.10
N GLN A 24 -4.81 27.89 18.72
CA GLN A 24 -5.27 26.67 19.37
C GLN A 24 -5.63 25.55 18.37
N ALA A 25 -6.19 25.90 17.21
CA ALA A 25 -6.47 24.92 16.13
C ALA A 25 -5.20 24.45 15.41
N ARG A 26 -4.11 25.26 15.42
CA ARG A 26 -2.78 24.87 14.92
C ARG A 26 -1.89 24.22 16.00
N GLY A 27 -2.16 24.46 17.27
CA GLY A 27 -1.59 23.73 18.39
C GLY A 27 -2.39 22.44 18.56
N GLY A 28 -2.16 21.45 17.71
CA GLY A 28 -2.60 20.08 17.98
C GLY A 28 -2.18 19.75 19.41
N GLY A 29 -3.13 19.28 20.24
CA GLY A 29 -2.82 18.83 21.59
C GLY A 29 -1.64 17.86 21.56
N PRO A 30 -0.89 17.67 22.64
CA PRO A 30 0.28 16.81 22.64
C PRO A 30 -0.16 15.46 22.08
N ALA A 31 0.48 15.05 20.97
CA ALA A 31 0.25 13.75 20.38
C ALA A 31 0.56 12.72 21.46
N VAL A 32 -0.50 12.17 22.05
CA VAL A 32 -0.45 11.19 23.11
C VAL A 32 0.09 9.92 22.50
N ASN A 33 1.38 9.83 22.23
CA ASN A 33 2.18 8.71 21.74
C ASN A 33 3.10 9.06 20.55
N ALA A 34 3.47 10.33 20.32
CA ALA A 34 4.47 10.66 19.32
C ALA A 34 5.78 9.98 19.69
N ARG A 35 6.15 8.95 18.94
CA ARG A 35 7.43 8.25 19.13
C ARG A 35 8.57 9.15 18.67
N PRO A 36 9.75 9.08 19.32
CA PRO A 36 10.91 9.86 18.90
C PRO A 36 11.25 9.58 17.43
N VAL A 37 11.44 10.65 16.67
CA VAL A 37 11.91 10.61 15.29
C VAL A 37 13.39 10.93 15.30
N VAL A 38 14.20 10.08 14.67
CA VAL A 38 15.63 10.31 14.49
C VAL A 38 15.90 10.46 13.00
N SER A 39 16.33 11.65 12.58
CA SER A 39 16.74 11.86 11.19
C SER A 39 18.07 11.15 10.93
N GLY A 40 18.18 10.44 9.80
CA GLY A 40 19.40 9.71 9.47
C GLY A 40 19.35 9.08 8.09
N GLN A 41 20.47 8.51 7.69
CA GLN A 41 20.55 7.78 6.43
C GLN A 41 19.85 6.43 6.58
N VAL A 42 18.73 6.23 5.83
CA VAL A 42 18.04 4.95 5.73
C VAL A 42 18.68 4.12 4.62
N ALA A 43 19.01 2.88 4.92
CA ALA A 43 19.43 1.88 3.95
C ALA A 43 18.63 0.58 4.15
N VAL A 44 18.52 -0.23 3.10
CA VAL A 44 17.75 -1.48 3.17
C VAL A 44 18.61 -2.59 3.75
N ALA A 45 18.20 -3.11 4.90
CA ALA A 45 18.89 -4.18 5.64
C ALA A 45 17.88 -5.21 6.20
N PRO A 46 18.28 -6.49 6.35
CA PRO A 46 17.45 -7.52 6.99
C PRO A 46 17.04 -7.15 8.42
N GLY A 47 15.89 -7.66 8.86
CA GLY A 47 15.38 -7.46 10.21
C GLY A 47 14.68 -6.12 10.44
N ASN A 48 14.39 -5.37 9.39
CA ASN A 48 13.79 -4.07 9.46
C ASN A 48 12.37 -4.05 8.86
N LEU A 49 11.51 -3.21 9.43
CA LEU A 49 10.20 -2.81 8.94
C LEU A 49 10.30 -1.37 8.41
N TYR A 50 10.10 -1.21 7.13
CA TYR A 50 10.04 0.07 6.43
C TYR A 50 8.59 0.49 6.26
N PHE A 51 8.34 1.80 6.27
CA PHE A 51 6.99 2.34 6.11
C PHE A 51 7.03 3.81 5.69
N ARG A 52 5.91 4.28 5.17
CA ARG A 52 5.67 5.71 4.98
C ARG A 52 5.37 6.33 6.35
N ASN A 53 6.14 7.32 6.76
CA ASN A 53 5.89 8.10 7.96
C ASN A 53 4.70 9.05 7.74
N LEU A 54 3.69 8.99 8.59
CA LEU A 54 2.52 9.85 8.56
C LEU A 54 2.42 10.76 9.79
N ALA A 55 3.40 10.67 10.71
CA ALA A 55 3.46 11.60 11.84
C ALA A 55 3.60 13.04 11.32
N SER A 56 2.74 13.93 11.80
CA SER A 56 2.71 15.32 11.38
C SER A 56 4.05 16.01 11.62
N GLY A 57 4.50 16.80 10.66
CA GLY A 57 5.75 17.57 10.73
C GLY A 57 6.58 17.50 9.46
N PRO A 58 7.85 17.92 9.50
CA PRO A 58 8.71 18.04 8.32
C PRO A 58 9.09 16.70 7.67
N ASP A 59 8.88 15.59 8.39
CA ASP A 59 9.20 14.25 7.94
C ASP A 59 7.98 13.44 7.48
N GLU A 60 6.81 14.08 7.39
CA GLU A 60 5.59 13.46 6.88
C GLU A 60 5.77 13.05 5.41
N GLY A 61 5.32 11.83 5.08
CA GLY A 61 5.44 11.25 3.74
C GLY A 61 6.81 10.66 3.39
N LYS A 62 7.83 10.82 4.25
CA LYS A 62 9.14 10.23 4.05
C LYS A 62 9.19 8.74 4.43
N LEU A 63 10.13 8.02 3.85
CA LEU A 63 10.42 6.63 4.20
C LEU A 63 11.07 6.56 5.59
N ALA A 64 10.47 5.78 6.45
CA ALA A 64 10.98 5.51 7.79
C ALA A 64 11.24 4.02 8.00
N VAL A 65 12.01 3.71 9.04
CA VAL A 65 12.39 2.35 9.42
C VAL A 65 12.44 2.18 10.93
N VAL A 66 12.03 0.99 11.38
CA VAL A 66 12.25 0.48 12.74
C VAL A 66 12.74 -0.98 12.67
N PRO A 67 13.47 -1.49 13.66
CA PRO A 67 13.73 -2.93 13.76
C PRO A 67 12.41 -3.70 13.92
N VAL A 68 12.26 -4.84 13.24
CA VAL A 68 11.09 -5.72 13.40
C VAL A 68 10.88 -6.16 14.85
N GLY A 69 11.99 -6.41 15.57
CA GLY A 69 11.98 -6.83 16.98
C GLY A 69 11.71 -5.69 17.97
N ASP A 70 11.79 -4.44 17.52
CA ASP A 70 11.54 -3.24 18.35
C ASP A 70 10.74 -2.20 17.55
N SER A 71 9.56 -2.60 17.11
CA SER A 71 8.65 -1.72 16.37
C SER A 71 8.11 -0.56 17.22
N ALA A 72 8.29 -0.63 18.53
CA ALA A 72 7.91 0.41 19.49
C ALA A 72 9.01 1.47 19.70
N GLY A 73 10.24 1.19 19.28
CA GLY A 73 11.38 2.09 19.40
C GLY A 73 11.30 3.35 18.54
N PRO A 74 12.34 4.21 18.63
CA PRO A 74 12.44 5.39 17.80
C PRO A 74 12.44 5.05 16.31
N ARG A 75 11.66 5.78 15.51
CA ARG A 75 11.70 5.63 14.05
C ARG A 75 12.85 6.45 13.45
N GLN A 76 13.68 5.80 12.64
CA GLN A 76 14.66 6.49 11.83
C GLN A 76 14.01 6.91 10.51
N VAL A 77 14.09 8.20 10.16
CA VAL A 77 13.48 8.76 8.95
C VAL A 77 14.56 9.25 8.00
N GLY A 78 14.47 8.81 6.74
CA GLY A 78 15.34 9.25 5.64
C GLY A 78 14.77 10.42 4.86
N GLU A 79 15.44 10.78 3.75
CA GLU A 79 15.02 11.90 2.90
C GLU A 79 14.09 11.50 1.75
N LEU A 80 13.91 10.19 1.51
CA LEU A 80 13.14 9.69 0.39
C LEU A 80 11.63 9.74 0.69
N HIS A 81 10.89 10.52 -0.10
CA HIS A 81 9.43 10.48 -0.08
C HIS A 81 8.90 9.30 -0.89
N CYS A 82 8.03 8.49 -0.29
CA CYS A 82 7.36 7.36 -0.93
C CYS A 82 5.92 7.25 -0.47
N ASP A 83 4.99 7.24 -1.39
CA ASP A 83 3.58 6.93 -1.10
C ASP A 83 3.37 5.43 -0.92
N ARG A 84 4.11 4.62 -1.71
CA ARG A 84 4.16 3.16 -1.61
C ARG A 84 5.60 2.68 -1.69
N PHE A 85 5.97 1.77 -0.80
CA PHE A 85 7.29 1.18 -0.76
C PHE A 85 7.20 -0.33 -0.62
N ALA A 86 8.07 -1.04 -1.33
CA ALA A 86 8.26 -2.47 -1.13
C ALA A 86 9.73 -2.82 -1.37
N THR A 87 10.19 -3.89 -0.74
CA THR A 87 11.59 -4.32 -0.84
C THR A 87 11.72 -5.84 -0.81
N ALA A 88 12.68 -6.37 -1.57
CA ALA A 88 13.13 -7.75 -1.49
C ALA A 88 14.61 -7.83 -1.88
N ARG A 89 15.39 -8.61 -1.16
CA ARG A 89 16.84 -8.72 -1.38
C ARG A 89 17.53 -7.34 -1.42
N SER A 90 18.16 -6.99 -2.53
CA SER A 90 18.88 -5.75 -2.76
C SER A 90 18.12 -4.75 -3.64
N THR A 91 16.83 -4.98 -3.83
CA THR A 91 15.98 -4.14 -4.69
C THR A 91 14.80 -3.62 -3.90
N SER A 92 14.48 -2.36 -4.11
CA SER A 92 13.26 -1.74 -3.60
C SER A 92 12.52 -1.01 -4.71
N ILE A 93 11.24 -0.79 -4.51
CA ILE A 93 10.41 0.08 -5.34
C ILE A 93 9.80 1.17 -4.47
N CYS A 94 9.86 2.39 -4.94
CA CYS A 94 9.18 3.55 -4.38
C CYS A 94 8.24 4.12 -5.44
N LEU A 95 6.97 4.25 -5.11
CA LEU A 95 6.00 5.01 -5.90
C LEU A 95 5.72 6.31 -5.16
N ARG A 96 5.80 7.43 -5.85
CA ARG A 96 5.45 8.73 -5.30
C ARG A 96 4.70 9.58 -6.30
N LEU A 97 3.76 10.36 -5.81
CA LEU A 97 3.06 11.32 -6.64
C LEU A 97 4.05 12.40 -7.12
N LYS A 98 4.03 12.68 -8.42
CA LYS A 98 4.86 13.75 -8.99
C LYS A 98 4.21 15.10 -8.66
N PRO A 99 4.89 15.97 -7.90
CA PRO A 99 4.33 17.27 -7.52
C PRO A 99 3.97 18.13 -8.74
N GLY A 100 2.84 18.84 -8.65
CA GLY A 100 2.42 19.80 -9.67
C GLY A 100 1.94 19.20 -11.01
N SER A 101 1.83 17.88 -11.12
CA SER A 101 1.29 17.24 -12.33
C SER A 101 -0.24 17.29 -12.35
N LEU A 102 -0.80 17.70 -13.50
CA LEU A 102 -2.23 17.69 -13.77
C LEU A 102 -2.46 17.25 -15.23
N PRO A 103 -3.05 16.08 -15.52
CA PRO A 103 -3.53 15.07 -14.55
C PRO A 103 -2.42 14.48 -13.66
N PRO A 104 -2.78 13.81 -12.55
CA PRO A 104 -1.81 13.22 -11.64
C PRO A 104 -0.87 12.24 -12.33
N LEU A 105 0.43 12.30 -12.00
CA LEU A 105 1.45 11.38 -12.46
C LEU A 105 2.17 10.75 -11.26
N THR A 106 2.55 9.49 -11.38
CA THR A 106 3.36 8.76 -10.42
C THR A 106 4.78 8.59 -10.94
N GLU A 107 5.77 8.90 -10.12
CA GLU A 107 7.14 8.45 -10.34
C GLU A 107 7.32 7.06 -9.71
N MET A 108 7.70 6.08 -10.53
CA MET A 108 8.15 4.76 -10.10
C MET A 108 9.66 4.75 -10.10
N LEU A 109 10.26 4.50 -8.94
CA LEU A 109 11.69 4.38 -8.74
C LEU A 109 12.04 2.96 -8.35
N ALA A 110 12.83 2.24 -9.16
CA ALA A 110 13.50 1.02 -8.76
C ALA A 110 14.85 1.40 -8.12
N LEU A 111 15.08 0.93 -6.90
CA LEU A 111 16.16 1.40 -6.04
C LEU A 111 17.09 0.25 -5.65
N GLY A 112 18.36 0.59 -5.41
CA GLY A 112 19.35 -0.28 -4.79
C GLY A 112 19.20 -0.37 -3.26
N PRO A 113 20.08 -1.15 -2.59
CA PRO A 113 20.06 -1.29 -1.13
C PRO A 113 20.41 0.03 -0.42
N ASP A 114 21.16 0.90 -1.07
CA ASP A 114 21.50 2.26 -0.61
C ASP A 114 20.44 3.30 -0.99
N LEU A 115 19.27 2.85 -1.48
CA LEU A 115 18.16 3.65 -1.99
C LEU A 115 18.49 4.55 -3.18
N LYS A 116 19.63 4.33 -3.86
CA LYS A 116 19.93 5.00 -5.11
C LYS A 116 19.10 4.44 -6.26
N VAL A 117 18.67 5.33 -7.15
CA VAL A 117 17.84 5.00 -8.31
C VAL A 117 18.64 4.15 -9.31
N LYS A 118 18.12 2.96 -9.62
CA LYS A 118 18.61 2.07 -10.69
C LYS A 118 17.81 2.25 -11.98
N HIS A 119 16.52 2.52 -11.87
CA HIS A 119 15.61 2.76 -12.99
C HIS A 119 14.45 3.63 -12.53
N GLN A 120 13.92 4.45 -13.43
CA GLN A 120 12.80 5.34 -13.18
C GLN A 120 11.83 5.34 -14.35
N GLU A 121 10.53 5.33 -14.04
CA GLU A 121 9.44 5.52 -15.00
C GLU A 121 8.45 6.56 -14.50
N THR A 122 7.82 7.25 -15.44
CA THR A 122 6.68 8.12 -15.15
C THR A 122 5.41 7.43 -15.61
N LEU A 123 4.48 7.24 -14.69
CA LEU A 123 3.23 6.51 -14.88
C LEU A 123 2.04 7.48 -14.78
N PRO A 124 0.98 7.31 -15.60
CA PRO A 124 -0.25 8.08 -15.41
C PRO A 124 -0.97 7.61 -14.14
N GLY A 125 -1.58 8.57 -13.41
CA GLY A 125 -2.41 8.27 -12.25
C GLY A 125 -1.71 8.40 -10.90
N THR A 126 -2.36 7.91 -9.83
CA THR A 126 -1.90 8.02 -8.43
C THR A 126 -1.39 6.68 -7.89
N PRO A 127 -0.37 6.68 -7.00
CA PRO A 127 0.19 5.46 -6.42
C PRO A 127 -0.86 4.63 -5.67
N SER A 128 -0.90 3.32 -5.94
CA SER A 128 -1.83 2.41 -5.26
C SER A 128 -1.13 1.25 -4.57
N ARG A 129 -0.41 0.40 -5.31
CA ARG A 129 0.27 -0.79 -4.76
C ARG A 129 1.67 -0.96 -5.38
N ALA A 130 2.58 -1.54 -4.60
CA ALA A 130 3.94 -1.86 -5.05
C ALA A 130 4.40 -3.19 -4.48
N ARG A 131 5.15 -3.96 -5.27
CA ARG A 131 5.83 -5.20 -4.84
C ARG A 131 7.15 -5.38 -5.56
N VAL A 132 8.03 -6.15 -4.93
CA VAL A 132 9.27 -6.65 -5.54
C VAL A 132 9.21 -8.17 -5.51
N SER A 133 9.66 -8.82 -6.59
CA SER A 133 9.75 -10.29 -6.62
C SER A 133 10.77 -10.81 -5.60
N PRO A 134 10.59 -12.01 -5.03
CA PRO A 134 11.48 -12.56 -4.00
C PRO A 134 12.96 -12.65 -4.41
N ASP A 135 13.26 -12.79 -5.70
CA ASP A 135 14.63 -12.78 -6.24
C ASP A 135 15.21 -11.36 -6.42
N GLY A 136 14.37 -10.32 -6.27
CA GLY A 136 14.77 -8.92 -6.42
C GLY A 136 14.88 -8.42 -7.85
N ASN A 137 14.48 -9.21 -8.85
CA ASN A 137 14.66 -8.88 -10.25
C ASN A 137 13.48 -8.12 -10.87
N ILE A 138 12.26 -8.31 -10.35
CA ILE A 138 11.05 -7.70 -10.90
C ILE A 138 10.47 -6.73 -9.89
N VAL A 139 10.23 -5.50 -10.31
CA VAL A 139 9.42 -4.53 -9.57
C VAL A 139 8.05 -4.41 -10.23
N ASN A 140 7.01 -4.32 -9.42
CA ASN A 140 5.63 -4.19 -9.85
C ASN A 140 4.97 -2.98 -9.21
N TRP A 141 4.08 -2.34 -9.94
CA TRP A 141 3.24 -1.25 -9.48
C TRP A 141 1.79 -1.42 -9.90
N THR A 142 0.92 -0.79 -9.15
CA THR A 142 -0.46 -0.48 -9.52
C THR A 142 -0.69 1.01 -9.28
N VAL A 143 -1.28 1.69 -10.24
CA VAL A 143 -1.72 3.09 -10.13
C VAL A 143 -3.22 3.17 -10.36
N PHE A 144 -3.89 4.12 -9.71
CA PHE A 144 -5.26 4.51 -10.05
C PHE A 144 -5.22 5.50 -11.21
N VAL A 145 -5.99 5.21 -12.24
CA VAL A 145 -6.15 6.08 -13.41
C VAL A 145 -7.60 6.54 -13.52
N THR A 146 -7.79 7.77 -14.02
CA THR A 146 -9.11 8.36 -14.28
C THR A 146 -9.30 8.53 -15.77
N GLY A 147 -10.54 8.43 -16.26
CA GLY A 147 -10.88 8.67 -17.66
C GLY A 147 -10.83 7.44 -18.57
N ASP A 148 -10.40 6.28 -18.08
CA ASP A 148 -10.61 5.03 -18.82
C ASP A 148 -12.10 4.65 -18.72
N SER A 149 -12.74 4.47 -19.87
CA SER A 149 -14.22 4.36 -20.02
C SER A 149 -14.83 3.06 -19.48
N TYR A 150 -14.07 2.27 -18.72
CA TYR A 150 -14.47 0.91 -18.33
C TYR A 150 -15.13 0.81 -16.96
N SER A 151 -15.10 1.86 -16.13
CA SER A 151 -15.67 1.75 -14.79
C SER A 151 -16.87 2.68 -14.61
N ALA A 152 -17.99 2.11 -14.17
CA ALA A 152 -19.16 2.85 -13.70
C ALA A 152 -18.84 3.77 -12.49
N THR A 153 -17.68 3.60 -11.85
CA THR A 153 -17.21 4.36 -10.69
C THR A 153 -16.29 5.52 -11.05
N GLY A 154 -15.91 5.68 -12.33
CA GLY A 154 -15.12 6.83 -12.80
C GLY A 154 -13.59 6.69 -12.61
N PHE A 155 -13.09 5.58 -12.05
CA PHE A 155 -11.64 5.27 -12.01
C PHE A 155 -11.38 3.79 -12.30
N SER A 156 -10.20 3.52 -12.82
CA SER A 156 -9.70 2.17 -13.01
C SER A 156 -8.28 2.03 -12.48
N THR A 157 -7.71 0.83 -12.56
CA THR A 157 -6.32 0.58 -12.17
C THR A 157 -5.49 0.24 -13.39
N ARG A 158 -4.20 0.60 -13.35
CA ARG A 158 -3.20 0.11 -14.30
C ARG A 158 -2.08 -0.55 -13.54
N THR A 159 -1.86 -1.82 -13.82
CA THR A 159 -0.84 -2.64 -13.18
C THR A 159 0.22 -3.03 -14.19
N GLY A 160 1.47 -2.70 -13.89
CA GLY A 160 2.62 -3.00 -14.72
C GLY A 160 3.78 -3.58 -13.93
N LEU A 161 4.83 -3.97 -14.64
CA LEU A 161 6.05 -4.49 -14.03
C LEU A 161 7.29 -4.14 -14.89
N TYR A 162 8.44 -4.13 -14.22
CA TYR A 162 9.73 -3.94 -14.84
C TYR A 162 10.70 -5.02 -14.37
N ASP A 163 11.27 -5.77 -15.30
CA ASP A 163 12.34 -6.74 -15.04
C ASP A 163 13.69 -6.04 -15.20
N LEU A 164 14.38 -5.85 -14.05
CA LEU A 164 15.69 -5.18 -14.01
C LEU A 164 16.79 -5.98 -14.72
N ARG A 165 16.66 -7.31 -14.79
CA ARG A 165 17.66 -8.19 -15.40
C ARG A 165 17.62 -8.09 -16.92
N THR A 166 16.42 -8.15 -17.51
CA THR A 166 16.19 -8.09 -18.96
C THR A 166 15.94 -6.67 -19.45
N ARG A 167 15.69 -5.72 -18.53
CA ARG A 167 15.25 -4.35 -18.80
C ARG A 167 13.92 -4.30 -19.57
N THR A 168 13.08 -5.30 -19.35
CA THR A 168 11.78 -5.40 -20.00
C THR A 168 10.74 -4.62 -19.20
N LEU A 169 10.10 -3.65 -19.85
CA LEU A 169 9.00 -2.85 -19.31
C LEU A 169 7.68 -3.36 -19.85
N LEU A 170 6.83 -3.89 -18.98
CA LEU A 170 5.43 -4.20 -19.27
C LEU A 170 4.55 -3.14 -18.59
N LYS A 171 4.09 -2.16 -19.37
CA LYS A 171 3.34 -1.00 -18.83
C LYS A 171 1.97 -1.36 -18.28
N SER A 172 1.35 -2.41 -18.81
CA SER A 172 0.07 -2.94 -18.36
C SER A 172 0.01 -4.44 -18.58
N ILE A 173 -0.64 -5.16 -17.64
CA ILE A 173 -0.94 -6.59 -17.79
C ILE A 173 -2.39 -6.83 -18.24
N GLU A 174 -3.10 -5.82 -18.70
CA GLU A 174 -4.52 -5.94 -19.12
C GLU A 174 -4.71 -6.88 -20.32
N GLU A 175 -3.68 -7.02 -21.16
CA GLU A 175 -3.68 -7.94 -22.29
C GLU A 175 -3.36 -9.39 -21.89
N LEU A 176 -3.08 -9.67 -20.62
CA LEU A 176 -2.77 -11.02 -20.15
C LEU A 176 -3.91 -12.00 -20.50
N PRO A 177 -3.62 -13.06 -21.25
CA PRO A 177 -4.59 -14.10 -21.55
C PRO A 177 -5.07 -14.81 -20.27
N VAL A 178 -6.34 -14.61 -19.90
CA VAL A 178 -6.92 -15.17 -18.68
C VAL A 178 -7.98 -16.24 -18.99
N PHE A 179 -8.00 -17.27 -18.16
CA PHE A 179 -8.96 -18.36 -18.23
C PHE A 179 -9.74 -18.42 -16.91
N VAL A 180 -11.06 -18.44 -17.00
CA VAL A 180 -11.97 -18.64 -15.88
C VAL A 180 -12.74 -19.93 -16.14
N ASP A 181 -12.75 -20.85 -15.18
CA ASP A 181 -13.35 -22.19 -15.32
C ASP A 181 -12.85 -22.93 -16.59
N GLY A 182 -11.55 -22.81 -16.87
CA GLY A 182 -10.88 -23.42 -18.02
C GLY A 182 -11.21 -22.82 -19.37
N LYS A 183 -12.03 -21.76 -19.44
CA LYS A 183 -12.43 -21.07 -20.67
C LYS A 183 -11.75 -19.74 -20.78
N ARG A 184 -11.32 -19.40 -21.98
CA ARG A 184 -10.78 -18.06 -22.27
C ARG A 184 -11.79 -16.99 -21.89
N TYR A 185 -11.38 -16.04 -21.05
CA TYR A 185 -12.23 -14.96 -20.58
C TYR A 185 -11.92 -13.65 -21.34
N PHE A 186 -12.95 -12.96 -21.79
CA PHE A 186 -12.87 -11.67 -22.45
C PHE A 186 -13.92 -10.73 -21.88
N ALA A 187 -13.49 -9.54 -21.52
CA ALA A 187 -14.37 -8.44 -21.17
C ALA A 187 -13.61 -7.12 -21.36
N SER A 188 -14.32 -6.07 -21.71
CA SER A 188 -13.73 -4.73 -21.90
C SER A 188 -13.43 -4.01 -20.59
N ASP A 189 -13.95 -4.49 -19.46
CA ASP A 189 -13.82 -3.92 -18.12
C ASP A 189 -12.82 -4.63 -17.23
N ILE A 190 -11.90 -5.43 -17.83
CA ILE A 190 -10.85 -6.12 -17.08
C ILE A 190 -9.89 -5.11 -16.47
N ASN A 191 -9.71 -5.19 -15.16
CA ASN A 191 -8.74 -4.43 -14.39
C ASN A 191 -7.91 -5.36 -13.51
N TYR A 192 -6.64 -5.04 -13.29
CA TYR A 192 -5.75 -5.81 -12.42
C TYR A 192 -5.14 -4.93 -11.34
N TRP A 193 -4.99 -5.49 -10.10
CA TRP A 193 -4.28 -4.82 -9.01
C TRP A 193 -3.73 -5.79 -7.97
N GLY A 194 -2.70 -5.35 -7.25
CA GLY A 194 -2.18 -6.04 -6.08
C GLY A 194 -1.43 -7.34 -6.40
N ILE A 195 -0.35 -7.26 -7.19
CA ILE A 195 0.51 -8.44 -7.47
C ILE A 195 1.23 -8.93 -6.21
N THR A 196 1.38 -10.26 -6.09
CA THR A 196 2.32 -10.95 -5.21
C THR A 196 2.96 -12.11 -5.95
N PHE A 197 4.28 -12.32 -5.75
CA PHE A 197 5.05 -13.31 -6.53
C PHE A 197 5.25 -14.61 -5.76
N THR A 198 5.41 -15.73 -6.48
CA THR A 198 5.90 -16.99 -5.92
C THR A 198 7.39 -16.90 -5.56
N ALA A 199 7.86 -17.78 -4.68
CA ALA A 199 9.24 -17.76 -4.17
C ALA A 199 10.30 -17.90 -5.29
N ASP A 200 9.97 -18.62 -6.38
CA ASP A 200 10.81 -18.78 -7.57
C ASP A 200 10.68 -17.62 -8.59
N SER A 201 9.82 -16.63 -8.29
CA SER A 201 9.51 -15.49 -9.15
C SER A 201 8.97 -15.86 -10.55
N LYS A 202 8.60 -17.12 -10.76
CA LYS A 202 8.07 -17.61 -12.03
C LYS A 202 6.59 -17.27 -12.20
N TYR A 203 5.84 -17.40 -11.13
CA TYR A 203 4.41 -17.08 -11.12
C TYR A 203 4.13 -15.88 -10.23
N PHE A 204 3.01 -15.25 -10.50
CA PHE A 204 2.45 -14.25 -9.59
C PHE A 204 0.94 -14.48 -9.43
N TYR A 205 0.43 -13.99 -8.31
CA TYR A 205 -1.00 -13.87 -8.07
C TYR A 205 -1.40 -12.41 -8.16
N VAL A 206 -2.57 -12.16 -8.72
CA VAL A 206 -3.10 -10.79 -8.90
C VAL A 206 -4.61 -10.82 -8.82
N THR A 207 -5.21 -9.74 -8.34
CA THR A 207 -6.65 -9.54 -8.46
C THR A 207 -6.99 -9.14 -9.89
N MET A 208 -7.98 -9.81 -10.48
CA MET A 208 -8.68 -9.37 -11.69
C MET A 208 -10.10 -8.94 -11.31
N GLY A 209 -10.45 -7.71 -11.58
CA GLY A 209 -11.83 -7.21 -11.52
C GLY A 209 -12.48 -7.19 -12.89
N SER A 210 -13.70 -7.69 -12.99
CA SER A 210 -14.52 -7.60 -14.19
C SER A 210 -15.99 -7.91 -13.87
N LYS A 211 -16.94 -7.22 -14.50
CA LYS A 211 -18.40 -7.40 -14.34
C LYS A 211 -18.85 -7.41 -12.87
N GLY A 212 -18.27 -6.52 -12.07
CA GLY A 212 -18.57 -6.38 -10.64
C GLY A 212 -18.07 -7.54 -9.76
N LYS A 213 -17.26 -8.45 -10.28
CA LYS A 213 -16.65 -9.57 -9.55
C LYS A 213 -15.14 -9.43 -9.50
N THR A 214 -14.53 -10.02 -8.47
CA THR A 214 -13.06 -10.12 -8.36
C THR A 214 -12.63 -11.57 -8.36
N HIS A 215 -11.52 -11.85 -9.04
CA HIS A 215 -10.91 -13.17 -9.15
C HIS A 215 -9.45 -13.09 -8.74
N LEU A 216 -8.97 -14.11 -8.04
CA LEU A 216 -7.55 -14.37 -7.86
C LEU A 216 -7.03 -15.08 -9.09
N ILE A 217 -6.16 -14.43 -9.84
CA ILE A 217 -5.51 -15.02 -11.00
C ILE A 217 -4.10 -15.47 -10.62
N LYS A 218 -3.77 -16.74 -10.88
CA LYS A 218 -2.39 -17.22 -10.90
C LYS A 218 -1.86 -17.11 -12.31
N ALA A 219 -0.81 -16.33 -12.51
CA ALA A 219 -0.27 -16.04 -13.83
C ALA A 219 1.18 -16.48 -13.95
N ASP A 220 1.53 -17.04 -15.10
CA ASP A 220 2.91 -17.33 -15.52
C ASP A 220 3.49 -16.07 -16.18
N TYR A 221 4.58 -15.54 -15.59
CA TYR A 221 5.20 -14.33 -16.12
C TYR A 221 5.83 -14.54 -17.50
N GLN A 222 6.47 -15.68 -17.73
CA GLN A 222 7.13 -15.99 -19.00
C GLN A 222 6.15 -16.59 -20.02
N GLY A 223 5.26 -17.46 -19.58
CA GLY A 223 4.23 -18.07 -20.42
C GLY A 223 3.10 -17.12 -20.78
N TYR A 224 3.04 -15.94 -20.17
CA TYR A 224 2.06 -14.88 -20.40
C TYR A 224 0.63 -15.42 -20.45
N ARG A 225 0.26 -16.15 -19.40
CA ARG A 225 -1.06 -16.75 -19.23
C ARG A 225 -1.47 -16.72 -17.76
N GLY A 226 -2.74 -16.48 -17.49
CA GLY A 226 -3.33 -16.53 -16.14
C GLY A 226 -4.54 -17.43 -16.07
N ASP A 227 -4.69 -18.14 -14.93
CA ASP A 227 -5.86 -18.96 -14.63
C ASP A 227 -6.49 -18.48 -13.33
N ALA A 228 -7.83 -18.33 -13.31
CA ALA A 228 -8.57 -18.00 -12.10
C ALA A 228 -8.56 -19.18 -11.13
N VAL A 229 -8.14 -18.92 -9.90
CA VAL A 229 -8.01 -19.96 -8.86
C VAL A 229 -8.96 -19.75 -7.67
N ALA A 230 -9.49 -18.55 -7.50
CA ALA A 230 -10.50 -18.23 -6.49
C ALA A 230 -11.28 -16.98 -6.90
N SER A 231 -12.41 -16.70 -6.22
CA SER A 231 -13.21 -15.50 -6.39
C SER A 231 -13.34 -14.71 -5.09
N ASN A 232 -13.78 -13.45 -5.18
CA ASN A 232 -13.89 -12.52 -4.06
C ASN A 232 -12.57 -12.33 -3.31
N VAL A 233 -11.48 -12.17 -4.05
CA VAL A 233 -10.12 -11.97 -3.54
C VAL A 233 -9.58 -10.66 -4.09
N GLU A 234 -9.22 -9.74 -3.19
CA GLU A 234 -8.62 -8.45 -3.55
C GLU A 234 -7.29 -8.22 -2.83
N CYS A 235 -6.35 -7.60 -3.53
CA CYS A 235 -5.02 -7.26 -3.00
C CYS A 235 -4.31 -8.45 -2.34
N PRO A 236 -4.06 -9.55 -3.07
CA PRO A 236 -3.46 -10.77 -2.50
C PRO A 236 -2.03 -10.54 -2.02
N SER A 237 -1.65 -11.27 -0.99
CA SER A 237 -0.29 -11.38 -0.48
C SER A 237 0.01 -12.86 -0.19
N LEU A 238 0.99 -13.41 -0.88
CA LEU A 238 1.40 -14.81 -0.72
C LEU A 238 2.29 -14.94 0.52
N SER A 239 2.02 -15.97 1.34
CA SER A 239 2.85 -16.30 2.49
C SER A 239 4.26 -16.73 2.05
N PRO A 240 5.30 -16.53 2.88
CA PRO A 240 6.66 -16.93 2.53
C PRO A 240 6.82 -18.41 2.16
N ASP A 241 6.02 -19.30 2.77
CA ASP A 241 5.99 -20.74 2.45
C ASP A 241 5.22 -21.07 1.16
N GLY A 242 4.59 -20.08 0.52
CA GLY A 242 3.85 -20.23 -0.73
C GLY A 242 2.51 -20.98 -0.62
N ARG A 243 2.00 -21.21 0.60
CA ARG A 243 0.81 -22.04 0.84
C ARG A 243 -0.47 -21.26 0.99
N ARG A 244 -0.41 -20.00 1.42
CA ARG A 244 -1.58 -19.19 1.77
C ARG A 244 -1.54 -17.81 1.15
N ILE A 245 -2.72 -17.31 0.84
CA ILE A 245 -2.93 -15.93 0.40
C ILE A 245 -3.68 -15.16 1.50
N ALA A 246 -3.06 -14.12 2.05
CA ALA A 246 -3.77 -13.10 2.81
C ALA A 246 -4.35 -12.06 1.84
N TYR A 247 -5.59 -11.64 2.04
CA TYR A 247 -6.28 -10.77 1.08
C TYR A 247 -7.44 -10.00 1.73
N LYS A 248 -7.95 -9.04 1.00
CA LYS A 248 -9.21 -8.35 1.32
C LYS A 248 -10.37 -9.14 0.72
N GLN A 249 -11.27 -9.63 1.55
CA GLN A 249 -12.52 -10.24 1.15
C GLN A 249 -13.64 -9.21 1.25
N LYS A 250 -14.35 -8.97 0.16
CA LYS A 250 -15.51 -8.06 0.16
C LYS A 250 -16.66 -8.72 0.90
N THR A 251 -17.24 -7.97 1.83
CA THR A 251 -18.39 -8.39 2.65
C THR A 251 -19.70 -7.90 2.03
N PRO A 252 -20.87 -8.46 2.43
CA PRO A 252 -22.16 -8.07 1.85
C PRO A 252 -22.53 -6.59 2.06
N ASP A 253 -22.01 -5.94 3.10
CA ASP A 253 -22.18 -4.51 3.37
C ASP A 253 -21.28 -3.60 2.52
N GLY A 254 -20.45 -4.19 1.63
CA GLY A 254 -19.57 -3.47 0.72
C GLY A 254 -18.21 -3.09 1.30
N THR A 255 -17.93 -3.41 2.57
CA THR A 255 -16.61 -3.22 3.20
C THR A 255 -15.66 -4.38 2.89
N TRP A 256 -14.43 -4.36 3.41
CA TRP A 256 -13.46 -5.44 3.25
C TRP A 256 -13.01 -5.99 4.60
N ARG A 257 -12.97 -7.31 4.69
CA ARG A 257 -12.44 -8.04 5.83
C ARG A 257 -11.13 -8.75 5.45
N LEU A 258 -10.19 -8.79 6.39
CA LEU A 258 -8.98 -9.61 6.24
C LEU A 258 -9.36 -11.10 6.22
N ALA A 259 -8.88 -11.81 5.22
CA ALA A 259 -9.07 -13.24 5.07
C ALA A 259 -7.77 -13.93 4.63
N VAL A 260 -7.66 -15.22 4.89
CA VAL A 260 -6.54 -16.08 4.51
C VAL A 260 -7.10 -17.30 3.78
N LEU A 261 -6.70 -17.46 2.52
CA LEU A 261 -7.03 -18.62 1.67
C LEU A 261 -5.87 -19.62 1.71
N ASP A 262 -6.12 -20.86 2.07
CA ASP A 262 -5.19 -21.97 1.84
C ASP A 262 -5.29 -22.41 0.38
N LEU A 263 -4.16 -22.39 -0.34
CA LEU A 263 -4.11 -22.68 -1.78
C LEU A 263 -4.23 -24.17 -2.12
N THR A 264 -4.10 -25.05 -1.13
CA THR A 264 -4.22 -26.52 -1.32
C THR A 264 -5.62 -27.00 -0.99
N THR A 265 -6.16 -26.56 0.14
CA THR A 265 -7.47 -27.03 0.64
C THR A 265 -8.62 -26.13 0.21
N HIS A 266 -8.33 -24.94 -0.30
CA HIS A 266 -9.27 -23.86 -0.60
C HIS A 266 -10.10 -23.39 0.60
N GLN A 267 -9.66 -23.71 1.82
CA GLN A 267 -10.30 -23.22 3.04
C GLN A 267 -9.97 -21.75 3.28
N ILE A 268 -10.99 -21.02 3.71
CA ILE A 268 -10.85 -19.60 4.07
C ILE A 268 -10.89 -19.50 5.60
N THR A 269 -9.90 -18.82 6.15
CA THR A 269 -9.80 -18.49 7.57
C THR A 269 -9.88 -16.97 7.73
N HIS A 270 -10.58 -16.49 8.75
CA HIS A 270 -10.62 -15.07 9.10
C HIS A 270 -9.79 -14.86 10.36
N PRO A 271 -8.68 -14.09 10.27
CA PRO A 271 -7.96 -13.62 11.45
C PRO A 271 -8.86 -12.81 12.40
N ALA A 272 -8.40 -12.59 13.62
CA ALA A 272 -9.19 -11.89 14.66
C ALA A 272 -9.38 -10.38 14.38
N GLU A 273 -8.83 -9.85 13.29
CA GLU A 273 -9.12 -8.47 12.85
C GLU A 273 -10.55 -8.38 12.29
N THR A 274 -11.39 -7.60 12.95
CA THR A 274 -12.80 -7.41 12.55
C THR A 274 -13.10 -6.06 11.94
N ARG A 275 -12.15 -5.09 12.07
CA ARG A 275 -12.29 -3.76 11.46
C ARG A 275 -12.13 -3.87 9.95
N PRO A 276 -12.80 -3.01 9.17
CA PRO A 276 -12.60 -2.96 7.73
C PRO A 276 -11.17 -2.57 7.39
N ILE A 277 -10.55 -3.29 6.45
CA ILE A 277 -9.21 -2.95 5.94
C ILE A 277 -9.30 -2.64 4.44
N ASP A 278 -8.64 -1.58 4.00
CA ASP A 278 -8.58 -1.20 2.59
C ASP A 278 -7.15 -1.04 2.08
N ASP A 279 -6.22 -1.84 2.59
CA ASP A 279 -4.87 -1.89 2.03
C ASP A 279 -4.44 -3.34 1.75
N GLN A 280 -3.38 -3.51 0.96
CA GLN A 280 -2.83 -4.82 0.66
C GLN A 280 -2.11 -5.36 1.91
N PRO A 281 -2.52 -6.51 2.45
CA PRO A 281 -1.83 -7.12 3.57
C PRO A 281 -0.41 -7.55 3.17
N LEU A 282 0.46 -7.69 4.17
CA LEU A 282 1.82 -8.17 4.02
C LEU A 282 2.10 -9.27 5.03
N TRP A 283 2.69 -10.38 4.62
CA TRP A 283 3.21 -11.36 5.56
C TRP A 283 4.53 -10.89 6.14
N GLN A 284 4.62 -10.79 7.47
CA GLN A 284 5.87 -10.60 8.18
C GLN A 284 6.69 -11.90 8.22
N ASN A 285 5.97 -13.00 8.42
CA ASN A 285 6.47 -14.38 8.43
C ASN A 285 5.30 -15.33 8.12
N ASN A 286 5.47 -16.64 8.26
CA ASN A 286 4.38 -17.60 7.97
C ASN A 286 3.18 -17.53 8.93
N THR A 287 3.26 -16.83 10.04
CA THR A 287 2.19 -16.81 11.07
C THR A 287 1.60 -15.43 11.34
N THR A 288 2.25 -14.36 10.87
CA THR A 288 1.88 -12.98 11.21
C THR A 288 1.66 -12.16 9.95
N ILE A 289 0.54 -11.45 9.91
CA ILE A 289 0.15 -10.54 8.83
C ILE A 289 0.22 -9.11 9.34
N LEU A 290 0.82 -8.23 8.55
CA LEU A 290 0.84 -6.77 8.72
C LEU A 290 -0.16 -6.14 7.77
N TYR A 291 -0.78 -5.04 8.20
CA TYR A 291 -1.68 -4.23 7.38
C TYR A 291 -1.71 -2.79 7.90
N ALA A 292 -2.02 -1.86 7.00
CA ALA A 292 -2.33 -0.50 7.41
C ALA A 292 -3.84 -0.37 7.66
N LEU A 293 -4.20 0.21 8.78
CA LEU A 293 -5.57 0.53 9.13
C LEU A 293 -5.74 2.05 9.15
N HIS A 294 -6.61 2.54 8.27
CA HIS A 294 -6.91 3.95 8.17
C HIS A 294 -7.89 4.40 9.26
N HIS A 295 -7.62 5.53 9.87
CA HIS A 295 -8.50 6.20 10.81
C HIS A 295 -8.35 7.72 10.68
N ASP A 296 -9.44 8.46 10.81
CA ASP A 296 -9.47 9.92 10.63
C ASP A 296 -8.72 10.36 9.35
N THR A 297 -7.60 11.06 9.51
CA THR A 297 -6.77 11.56 8.40
C THR A 297 -5.44 10.83 8.25
N THR A 298 -5.18 9.79 9.05
CA THR A 298 -3.92 9.05 9.10
C THR A 298 -4.15 7.53 9.03
N SER A 299 -3.11 6.76 9.21
CA SER A 299 -3.15 5.30 9.28
C SER A 299 -2.15 4.79 10.31
N ASP A 300 -2.40 3.62 10.84
CA ASP A 300 -1.47 2.89 11.70
C ASP A 300 -1.14 1.53 11.10
N ILE A 301 0.08 1.03 11.33
CA ILE A 301 0.45 -0.34 11.00
C ILE A 301 0.12 -1.25 12.17
N TRP A 302 -0.66 -2.26 11.89
CA TRP A 302 -1.08 -3.32 12.81
C TRP A 302 -0.55 -4.67 12.38
N SER A 303 -0.46 -5.59 13.32
CA SER A 303 -0.21 -7.01 13.06
C SER A 303 -1.32 -7.86 13.65
N VAL A 304 -1.56 -9.03 13.02
CA VAL A 304 -2.47 -10.03 13.55
C VAL A 304 -1.94 -11.43 13.20
N PRO A 305 -2.11 -12.44 14.10
CA PRO A 305 -1.87 -13.83 13.74
C PRO A 305 -2.76 -14.24 12.56
N ALA A 306 -2.21 -15.04 11.65
CA ALA A 306 -2.93 -15.51 10.45
C ALA A 306 -4.04 -16.53 10.76
N ASN A 307 -4.13 -17.01 11.99
CA ASN A 307 -5.17 -17.88 12.49
C ASN A 307 -6.24 -17.07 13.26
N PRO A 308 -7.41 -17.64 13.58
CA PRO A 308 -8.48 -16.93 14.29
C PRO A 308 -8.22 -16.71 15.79
N THR A 309 -7.11 -17.28 16.33
CA THR A 309 -6.83 -17.30 17.77
C THR A 309 -5.88 -16.21 18.13
N GLY A 310 -6.07 -15.07 18.24
CA GLY A 310 -5.13 -13.99 18.59
C GLY A 310 -5.85 -12.66 18.60
N SER A 311 -5.09 -11.61 18.81
CA SER A 311 -5.63 -10.25 18.77
C SER A 311 -4.77 -9.36 17.89
N PRO A 312 -5.37 -8.39 17.19
CA PRO A 312 -4.61 -7.35 16.51
C PRO A 312 -3.75 -6.56 17.49
N THR A 313 -2.52 -6.27 17.11
CA THR A 313 -1.56 -5.48 17.89
C THR A 313 -1.09 -4.28 17.07
N LEU A 314 -1.16 -3.09 17.66
CA LEU A 314 -0.60 -1.88 17.06
C LEU A 314 0.93 -1.98 17.07
N LEU A 315 1.55 -1.91 15.88
CA LEU A 315 2.99 -1.93 15.74
C LEU A 315 3.58 -0.51 15.61
N VAL A 316 3.09 0.24 14.64
CA VAL A 316 3.62 1.58 14.37
C VAL A 316 2.45 2.54 14.15
N PRO A 317 2.23 3.52 15.05
CA PRO A 317 1.24 4.57 14.83
C PRO A 317 1.72 5.53 13.73
N ASP A 318 0.78 6.26 13.14
CA ASP A 318 1.04 7.26 12.08
C ASP A 318 1.97 6.72 10.99
N ALA A 319 1.57 5.60 10.40
CA ALA A 319 2.36 4.88 9.41
C ALA A 319 1.50 4.11 8.42
N SER A 320 1.97 3.98 7.18
CA SER A 320 1.32 3.18 6.13
C SER A 320 2.33 2.49 5.23
N SER A 321 1.86 1.66 4.30
CA SER A 321 2.72 0.96 3.32
C SER A 321 3.84 0.14 3.97
N PRO A 322 3.55 -0.84 4.87
CA PRO A 322 4.57 -1.66 5.51
C PRO A 322 5.34 -2.50 4.49
N ALA A 323 6.67 -2.61 4.70
CA ALA A 323 7.55 -3.49 3.93
C ALA A 323 8.60 -4.10 4.87
N VAL A 324 8.73 -5.42 4.88
CA VAL A 324 9.70 -6.15 5.72
C VAL A 324 10.86 -6.64 4.87
N ARG A 325 12.07 -6.57 5.44
CA ARG A 325 13.29 -7.05 4.78
C ARG A 325 14.02 -8.05 5.66
#